data_d2062876343ec53e5ec8b2afc3e2a222
#
_entry.id   d2062876343ec53e5ec8b2afc3e2a222
#
_cell.length_a   1.000
_cell.length_b   1.000
_cell.length_c   1.000
_cell.angle_alpha   90.00
_cell.angle_beta   90.00
_cell.angle_gamma   90.00
#
_symmetry.space_group_name_H-M   'P 1'
#
loop_
_entity.id
_entity.type
_entity.pdbx_description
1 polymer ?
#
loop_
_entity_poly.entity_id
_entity_poly.type
_entity_poly.pdbx_seq_one_letter_code
_entity_poly.pdbx_strand_id
1 'polypeptide(L)'
;MGSPIPRYNPPKYEDSIISIGSSSSSPTSNNSSNSKKKWWKLMPVVVILVVISEIAFLGRLDMAKKADLVNSWADSFYKFTMSSPSWLPASSTNFRIDVDDDDGGDDGDGGAGDPRGELNGTCEEWLEKADAVPHSRDFDKEPIFVTGAGQEWKTCSAGCKFGYEDGINPDASFGLPRQGGALSVLRSMESAQYYAENDIAMARRRGYDVVMTTSLSSDVPVGYFSWAEYDIMAPVEPKTESAIAAAFISNCGARNFRLQALEGLEKANIKIDSYGSCHNNRNGRVDKVKALKRYKFSLAFENSNEEDYVTEKYFQSLVAGTIPVVVGAPNIQDFAPSPGSLLHIKELKDINPVAKTMKYLSENPAAYNESLRWKFEGPSDSFKALVDMAAVHSSCRLCIFLATKIQEAEEKNSTEFQNRPCKCTRGSETVYHVYVRERGRFEMLSIFLRSSNLTLDSLESAVLSTFNSRKHVPVWKDERPEKLKGGNELKIYRIHPLGLTQRQALYSFKFRDNTDFKNHIESNPCAKFEVIFV
;
A
#
# COMPACT_ATOMS: atom_id res chain seq x y z
N MET A 1 -0.76 4.84 -43.59
CA MET A 1 -0.50 6.23 -43.22
C MET A 1 -1.24 6.46 -41.90
N GLY A 2 -0.60 6.24 -40.77
CA GLY A 2 -1.17 6.41 -39.44
C GLY A 2 -0.67 7.73 -38.87
N SER A 3 -1.60 8.57 -38.44
CA SER A 3 -1.31 9.83 -37.78
C SER A 3 -0.69 9.61 -36.41
N PRO A 4 0.30 10.40 -35.99
CA PRO A 4 0.93 10.23 -34.69
C PRO A 4 0.01 10.71 -33.56
N ILE A 5 -0.06 9.90 -32.51
CA ILE A 5 -0.74 10.20 -31.25
C ILE A 5 -0.04 11.39 -30.57
N PRO A 6 -0.73 12.42 -30.08
CA PRO A 6 -0.12 13.57 -29.42
C PRO A 6 0.52 13.16 -28.09
N ARG A 7 1.79 13.52 -27.92
CA ARG A 7 2.52 13.38 -26.64
C ARG A 7 1.88 14.31 -25.59
N TYR A 8 1.43 13.72 -24.51
CA TYR A 8 0.93 14.43 -23.35
C TYR A 8 2.09 15.14 -22.63
N ASN A 9 1.99 16.46 -22.48
CA ASN A 9 2.83 17.25 -21.60
C ASN A 9 2.07 17.45 -20.28
N PRO A 10 2.58 16.99 -19.13
CA PRO A 10 1.91 17.25 -17.85
C PRO A 10 1.99 18.73 -17.49
N PRO A 11 0.94 19.29 -16.83
CA PRO A 11 0.96 20.67 -16.38
C PRO A 11 2.07 20.89 -15.35
N LYS A 12 2.81 21.98 -15.53
CA LYS A 12 3.78 22.47 -14.54
C LYS A 12 3.03 22.85 -13.26
N TYR A 13 3.41 22.24 -12.16
CA TYR A 13 2.96 22.62 -10.84
C TYR A 13 3.54 24.03 -10.54
N GLU A 14 2.70 25.05 -10.54
CA GLU A 14 3.01 26.35 -9.94
C GLU A 14 2.63 26.29 -8.46
N ASP A 15 3.60 26.58 -7.60
CA ASP A 15 3.44 26.69 -6.15
C ASP A 15 2.52 27.87 -5.83
N SER A 16 1.24 27.59 -5.57
CA SER A 16 0.36 28.58 -4.97
C SER A 16 0.48 28.50 -3.44
N ILE A 17 1.31 29.38 -2.91
CA ILE A 17 1.42 29.65 -1.47
C ILE A 17 0.16 30.41 -1.02
N ILE A 18 -0.73 29.73 -0.31
CA ILE A 18 -1.80 30.40 0.44
C ILE A 18 -1.24 30.73 1.83
N SER A 19 -0.89 32.00 2.01
CA SER A 19 -0.55 32.57 3.31
C SER A 19 -1.84 32.81 4.10
N ILE A 20 -2.05 32.06 5.18
CA ILE A 20 -3.09 32.35 6.16
C ILE A 20 -2.46 33.18 7.26
N GLY A 21 -2.88 34.44 7.32
CA GLY A 21 -2.47 35.38 8.34
C GLY A 21 -2.99 34.99 9.74
N SER A 22 -2.09 34.98 10.70
CA SER A 22 -2.38 34.82 12.12
C SER A 22 -2.84 36.17 12.69
N SER A 23 -4.07 36.24 13.17
CA SER A 23 -4.53 37.31 14.06
C SER A 23 -4.71 36.72 15.47
N SER A 24 -3.88 37.23 16.38
CA SER A 24 -3.95 36.98 17.81
C SER A 24 -5.06 37.85 18.46
N SER A 25 -5.94 37.20 19.22
CA SER A 25 -6.70 37.91 20.26
C SER A 25 -6.91 36.97 21.45
N SER A 26 -6.37 37.38 22.59
CA SER A 26 -6.60 36.81 23.91
C SER A 26 -7.95 37.27 24.47
N PRO A 27 -8.61 36.43 25.29
CA PRO A 27 -9.48 36.97 26.34
C PRO A 27 -9.07 36.48 27.74
N THR A 28 -9.22 37.45 28.63
CA THR A 28 -9.03 37.46 30.05
C THR A 28 -9.87 36.47 30.84
N SER A 29 -9.31 36.15 32.00
CA SER A 29 -9.76 35.38 33.15
C SER A 29 -11.23 35.47 33.58
N ASN A 30 -11.75 34.37 34.15
CA ASN A 30 -12.33 34.39 35.49
C ASN A 30 -12.40 33.01 36.18
N ASN A 31 -12.22 33.06 37.49
CA ASN A 31 -12.10 32.00 38.47
C ASN A 31 -13.31 31.07 38.60
N SER A 32 -13.10 29.80 38.92
CA SER A 32 -13.60 29.20 40.18
C SER A 32 -13.15 27.75 40.40
N SER A 33 -12.83 27.51 41.66
CA SER A 33 -12.89 26.28 42.49
C SER A 33 -11.80 25.25 42.44
N ASN A 34 -11.04 25.27 43.52
CA ASN A 34 -10.12 24.31 44.11
C ASN A 34 -10.79 22.95 44.38
N SER A 35 -10.30 21.90 43.82
CA SER A 35 -10.20 20.56 44.49
C SER A 35 -9.44 19.48 43.71
N LYS A 36 -8.99 19.72 42.47
CA LYS A 36 -8.28 18.72 41.65
C LYS A 36 -6.73 18.88 41.59
N LYS A 37 -6.16 19.75 42.37
CA LYS A 37 -4.71 20.11 42.29
C LYS A 37 -3.74 19.16 42.99
N LYS A 38 -4.19 18.13 43.75
CA LYS A 38 -3.26 17.28 44.50
C LYS A 38 -2.81 16.01 43.72
N TRP A 39 -3.59 15.51 42.77
CA TRP A 39 -3.28 14.30 42.01
C TRP A 39 -2.32 14.54 40.85
N TRP A 40 -2.31 15.71 40.25
CA TRP A 40 -1.43 16.06 39.13
C TRP A 40 0.05 16.18 39.51
N LYS A 41 0.37 16.45 40.78
CA LYS A 41 1.76 16.51 41.25
C LYS A 41 2.37 15.15 41.52
N LEU A 42 1.56 14.09 41.68
CA LEU A 42 2.02 12.71 41.89
C LEU A 42 2.17 11.93 40.56
N MET A 43 1.47 12.32 39.50
CA MET A 43 1.52 11.66 38.19
C MET A 43 2.92 11.57 37.59
N PRO A 44 3.76 12.64 37.59
CA PRO A 44 5.11 12.53 37.04
C PRO A 44 5.98 11.53 37.80
N VAL A 45 5.81 11.44 39.12
CA VAL A 45 6.58 10.50 39.95
C VAL A 45 6.15 9.06 39.70
N VAL A 46 4.87 8.81 39.54
CA VAL A 46 4.36 7.46 39.20
C VAL A 46 4.83 7.04 37.81
N VAL A 47 4.77 7.93 36.80
CA VAL A 47 5.27 7.64 35.45
C VAL A 47 6.77 7.34 35.46
N ILE A 48 7.57 8.13 36.20
CA ILE A 48 9.02 7.90 36.32
C ILE A 48 9.30 6.55 37.00
N LEU A 49 8.57 6.18 38.04
CA LEU A 49 8.74 4.89 38.72
C LEU A 49 8.37 3.71 37.81
N VAL A 50 7.31 3.82 37.01
CA VAL A 50 6.93 2.80 36.02
C VAL A 50 8.03 2.65 34.97
N VAL A 51 8.51 3.75 34.39
CA VAL A 51 9.58 3.72 33.38
C VAL A 51 10.88 3.13 33.94
N ILE A 52 11.27 3.49 35.18
CA ILE A 52 12.46 2.91 35.84
C ILE A 52 12.25 1.41 36.10
N SER A 53 11.05 1.00 36.50
CA SER A 53 10.73 -0.41 36.71
C SER A 53 10.80 -1.21 35.40
N GLU A 54 10.30 -0.66 34.30
CA GLU A 54 10.37 -1.28 32.97
C GLU A 54 11.82 -1.38 32.46
N ILE A 55 12.61 -0.31 32.61
CA ILE A 55 14.04 -0.31 32.24
C ILE A 55 14.80 -1.33 33.06
N ALA A 56 14.55 -1.43 34.38
CA ALA A 56 15.20 -2.40 35.26
C ALA A 56 14.79 -3.84 34.92
N PHE A 57 13.54 -4.07 34.53
CA PHE A 57 13.04 -5.37 34.10
C PHE A 57 13.64 -5.79 32.76
N LEU A 58 13.61 -4.91 31.74
CA LEU A 58 14.18 -5.16 30.42
C LEU A 58 15.69 -5.30 30.45
N GLY A 59 16.39 -4.59 31.38
CA GLY A 59 17.84 -4.70 31.57
C GLY A 59 18.31 -6.04 32.12
N ARG A 60 17.43 -6.81 32.77
CA ARG A 60 17.73 -8.13 33.35
C ARG A 60 17.41 -9.31 32.43
N LEU A 61 16.76 -9.08 31.28
CA LEU A 61 16.41 -10.14 30.34
C LEU A 61 17.55 -10.35 29.33
N ASP A 62 17.88 -11.60 29.09
CA ASP A 62 18.79 -12.01 28.02
C ASP A 62 18.22 -11.64 26.64
N MET A 63 19.08 -11.38 25.65
CA MET A 63 18.68 -10.92 24.31
C MET A 63 17.67 -11.86 23.64
N ALA A 64 17.81 -13.18 23.83
CA ALA A 64 16.87 -14.17 23.32
C ALA A 64 15.47 -14.02 23.94
N LYS A 65 15.39 -13.79 25.26
CA LYS A 65 14.12 -13.57 25.96
C LYS A 65 13.46 -12.24 25.64
N LYS A 66 14.24 -11.23 25.25
CA LYS A 66 13.70 -9.94 24.74
C LYS A 66 12.98 -10.12 23.40
N ALA A 67 13.57 -10.92 22.50
CA ALA A 67 12.96 -11.24 21.22
C ALA A 67 11.64 -12.02 21.38
N ASP A 68 11.63 -13.02 22.29
CA ASP A 68 10.41 -13.80 22.58
C ASP A 68 9.31 -12.95 23.22
N LEU A 69 9.67 -11.99 24.08
CA LEU A 69 8.68 -11.10 24.71
C LEU A 69 8.07 -10.13 23.69
N VAL A 70 8.88 -9.57 22.78
CA VAL A 70 8.42 -8.68 21.72
C VAL A 70 7.53 -9.44 20.73
N ASN A 71 7.90 -10.68 20.38
CA ASN A 71 7.08 -11.52 19.51
C ASN A 71 5.76 -11.93 20.18
N SER A 72 5.79 -12.28 21.47
CA SER A 72 4.58 -12.59 22.26
C SER A 72 3.66 -11.38 22.43
N TRP A 73 4.21 -10.17 22.57
CA TRP A 73 3.45 -8.92 22.60
C TRP A 73 2.82 -8.60 21.25
N ALA A 74 3.56 -8.78 20.18
CA ALA A 74 3.05 -8.61 18.81
C ALA A 74 1.91 -9.60 18.54
N ASP A 75 2.05 -10.87 18.93
CA ASP A 75 0.99 -11.89 18.81
C ASP A 75 -0.24 -11.59 19.68
N SER A 76 -0.05 -11.05 20.89
CA SER A 76 -1.16 -10.65 21.77
C SER A 76 -1.89 -9.42 21.25
N PHE A 77 -1.16 -8.44 20.69
CA PHE A 77 -1.73 -7.25 20.06
C PHE A 77 -2.49 -7.62 18.79
N TYR A 78 -1.97 -8.57 18.01
CA TYR A 78 -2.61 -9.09 16.81
C TYR A 78 -3.92 -9.83 17.15
N LYS A 79 -3.91 -10.64 18.22
CA LYS A 79 -5.13 -11.29 18.73
C LYS A 79 -6.16 -10.29 19.26
N PHE A 80 -5.72 -9.22 19.91
CA PHE A 80 -6.60 -8.18 20.45
C PHE A 80 -7.23 -7.31 19.35
N THR A 81 -6.51 -7.02 18.28
CA THR A 81 -7.01 -6.24 17.13
C THR A 81 -7.89 -7.05 16.19
N MET A 82 -7.77 -8.39 16.20
CA MET A 82 -8.61 -9.30 15.40
C MET A 82 -9.80 -9.88 16.17
N SER A 83 -9.88 -9.73 17.49
CA SER A 83 -11.05 -10.11 18.27
C SER A 83 -12.05 -8.96 18.29
N SER A 84 -12.95 -8.93 17.32
CA SER A 84 -14.21 -8.20 17.46
C SER A 84 -14.95 -8.69 18.69
N PRO A 85 -15.64 -7.81 19.46
CA PRO A 85 -16.37 -8.24 20.65
C PRO A 85 -17.43 -9.26 20.25
N SER A 86 -17.30 -10.45 20.77
CA SER A 86 -18.23 -11.56 20.61
C SER A 86 -19.49 -11.28 21.41
N TRP A 87 -20.50 -10.68 20.77
CA TRP A 87 -21.89 -10.84 21.21
C TRP A 87 -22.93 -10.56 20.13
N LEU A 88 -22.78 -11.33 19.07
CA LEU A 88 -23.88 -11.66 18.20
C LEU A 88 -23.96 -13.19 18.16
N PRO A 89 -25.14 -13.80 18.33
CA PRO A 89 -25.26 -15.24 18.21
C PRO A 89 -24.89 -15.66 16.79
N ALA A 90 -23.97 -16.61 16.69
CA ALA A 90 -23.62 -17.25 15.44
C ALA A 90 -24.84 -18.04 14.94
N SER A 91 -25.63 -17.44 14.08
CA SER A 91 -26.61 -18.15 13.28
C SER A 91 -25.93 -18.64 12.01
N SER A 92 -25.06 -19.63 12.17
CA SER A 92 -24.59 -20.40 11.01
C SER A 92 -25.64 -21.46 10.75
N THR A 93 -26.53 -21.23 9.80
CA THR A 93 -27.34 -22.30 9.21
C THR A 93 -26.39 -23.21 8.39
N ASN A 94 -25.82 -24.21 9.09
CA ASN A 94 -25.15 -25.31 8.44
C ASN A 94 -26.21 -26.14 7.74
N PHE A 95 -26.36 -25.96 6.44
CA PHE A 95 -27.19 -26.82 5.63
C PHE A 95 -26.36 -28.06 5.26
N ARG A 96 -26.56 -29.14 5.97
CA ARG A 96 -25.97 -30.44 5.69
C ARG A 96 -26.97 -31.22 4.84
N ILE A 97 -26.58 -31.57 3.64
CA ILE A 97 -27.34 -32.47 2.77
C ILE A 97 -26.68 -33.84 2.92
N ASP A 98 -27.26 -34.67 3.76
CA ASP A 98 -26.91 -36.09 3.82
C ASP A 98 -27.64 -36.79 2.67
N VAL A 99 -26.89 -37.32 1.71
CA VAL A 99 -27.43 -38.18 0.65
C VAL A 99 -27.23 -39.59 1.15
N ASP A 100 -28.30 -40.20 1.67
CA ASP A 100 -28.34 -41.64 1.93
C ASP A 100 -28.57 -42.35 0.61
N ASP A 101 -27.63 -43.22 0.23
CA ASP A 101 -27.84 -44.28 -0.76
C ASP A 101 -28.74 -45.33 -0.09
N ASP A 102 -30.01 -45.34 -0.41
CA ASP A 102 -30.88 -46.47 -0.03
C ASP A 102 -31.63 -46.99 -1.26
N ASP A 103 -31.44 -48.28 -1.45
CA ASP A 103 -31.99 -49.12 -2.50
C ASP A 103 -33.33 -49.68 -2.05
N GLY A 104 -34.39 -49.42 -2.80
CA GLY A 104 -35.56 -50.26 -2.90
C GLY A 104 -36.65 -50.20 -1.84
N GLY A 105 -37.91 -49.86 -2.27
CA GLY A 105 -39.14 -50.23 -1.57
C GLY A 105 -40.31 -49.28 -1.77
N ASP A 106 -41.19 -49.62 -2.66
CA ASP A 106 -42.53 -49.12 -2.93
C ASP A 106 -43.40 -49.15 -1.66
N ASP A 107 -44.07 -48.04 -1.32
CA ASP A 107 -45.51 -47.98 -0.98
C ASP A 107 -45.94 -46.54 -0.54
N GLY A 108 -47.06 -46.08 -1.08
CA GLY A 108 -47.58 -44.74 -0.96
C GLY A 108 -48.14 -44.35 0.43
N ASP A 109 -48.14 -43.09 0.72
CA ASP A 109 -49.33 -42.30 1.11
C ASP A 109 -48.95 -40.81 1.26
N GLY A 110 -49.90 -39.93 1.06
CA GLY A 110 -49.74 -38.52 0.87
C GLY A 110 -49.36 -37.69 2.11
N GLY A 111 -48.71 -36.58 1.88
CA GLY A 111 -48.74 -35.49 2.81
C GLY A 111 -47.48 -34.66 2.92
N ALA A 112 -47.62 -33.40 2.59
CA ALA A 112 -46.75 -32.27 2.88
C ALA A 112 -45.44 -32.17 2.07
N GLY A 113 -45.42 -31.29 1.10
CA GLY A 113 -44.26 -30.95 0.30
C GLY A 113 -43.05 -30.60 1.12
N ASP A 114 -42.03 -31.44 0.97
CA ASP A 114 -40.65 -31.18 1.41
C ASP A 114 -40.05 -30.04 0.54
N PRO A 115 -39.46 -28.99 1.12
CA PRO A 115 -38.82 -27.91 0.35
C PRO A 115 -37.45 -28.34 -0.23
N ARG A 116 -37.15 -29.63 -0.32
CA ARG A 116 -35.96 -30.16 -0.95
C ARG A 116 -36.16 -30.25 -2.47
N GLY A 117 -36.17 -29.08 -3.12
CA GLY A 117 -36.04 -29.01 -4.57
C GLY A 117 -34.72 -29.67 -4.97
N GLU A 118 -34.82 -30.68 -5.87
CA GLU A 118 -33.71 -31.42 -6.49
C GLU A 118 -32.58 -30.43 -6.86
N LEU A 119 -31.43 -30.54 -6.20
CA LEU A 119 -30.19 -29.88 -6.58
C LEU A 119 -29.64 -30.56 -7.82
N ASN A 120 -30.26 -30.29 -8.98
CA ASN A 120 -29.71 -30.63 -10.27
C ASN A 120 -28.48 -29.75 -10.54
N GLY A 121 -27.26 -30.31 -10.47
CA GLY A 121 -26.02 -29.59 -10.76
C GLY A 121 -24.89 -29.85 -9.74
N THR A 122 -23.73 -29.26 -9.98
CA THR A 122 -22.57 -29.34 -9.08
C THR A 122 -22.69 -28.39 -7.90
N CYS A 123 -21.88 -28.56 -6.84
CA CYS A 123 -21.81 -27.60 -5.73
C CYS A 123 -21.41 -26.19 -6.21
N GLU A 124 -20.51 -26.13 -7.19
CA GLU A 124 -20.03 -24.88 -7.78
C GLU A 124 -21.17 -24.11 -8.46
N GLU A 125 -21.95 -24.79 -9.31
CA GLU A 125 -23.11 -24.18 -9.99
C GLU A 125 -24.18 -23.72 -9.02
N TRP A 126 -24.42 -24.49 -7.96
CA TRP A 126 -25.38 -24.11 -6.92
C TRP A 126 -24.90 -22.90 -6.15
N LEU A 127 -23.61 -22.86 -5.71
CA LEU A 127 -23.03 -21.73 -4.99
C LEU A 127 -23.01 -20.47 -5.86
N GLU A 128 -22.61 -20.56 -7.12
CA GLU A 128 -22.60 -19.41 -8.01
C GLU A 128 -23.99 -18.76 -8.13
N LYS A 129 -25.03 -19.58 -8.18
CA LYS A 129 -26.42 -19.11 -8.22
C LYS A 129 -26.93 -18.60 -6.87
N ALA A 130 -26.64 -19.33 -5.77
CA ALA A 130 -27.17 -19.04 -4.45
C ALA A 130 -26.46 -17.84 -3.79
N ASP A 131 -25.16 -17.64 -4.10
CA ASP A 131 -24.37 -16.52 -3.58
C ASP A 131 -24.50 -15.24 -4.42
N ALA A 132 -25.21 -15.28 -5.55
CA ALA A 132 -25.39 -14.14 -6.46
C ALA A 132 -26.37 -13.10 -5.89
N VAL A 133 -26.02 -12.52 -4.72
CA VAL A 133 -26.78 -11.43 -4.10
C VAL A 133 -26.31 -10.10 -4.72
N PRO A 134 -27.23 -9.38 -5.40
CA PRO A 134 -26.85 -8.10 -6.02
C PRO A 134 -26.68 -7.02 -4.94
N HIS A 135 -25.64 -6.20 -5.10
CA HIS A 135 -25.53 -4.99 -4.30
C HIS A 135 -26.55 -3.94 -4.72
N SER A 136 -26.98 -3.11 -3.77
CA SER A 136 -28.01 -2.08 -3.98
C SER A 136 -27.57 -1.01 -4.97
N ARG A 137 -26.25 -0.72 -5.05
CA ARG A 137 -25.68 0.34 -5.92
C ARG A 137 -24.82 -0.25 -7.01
N ASP A 138 -25.17 0.10 -8.24
CA ASP A 138 -24.39 -0.16 -9.46
C ASP A 138 -23.50 1.05 -9.75
N PHE A 139 -22.21 0.96 -9.48
CA PHE A 139 -21.28 2.08 -9.62
C PHE A 139 -21.03 2.51 -11.06
N ASP A 140 -21.39 1.70 -12.07
CA ASP A 140 -21.35 2.13 -13.47
C ASP A 140 -22.48 3.10 -13.81
N LYS A 141 -23.63 2.96 -13.15
CA LYS A 141 -24.79 3.85 -13.31
C LYS A 141 -24.78 5.00 -12.30
N GLU A 142 -24.39 4.71 -11.07
CA GLU A 142 -24.31 5.65 -9.96
C GLU A 142 -22.88 5.74 -9.46
N PRO A 143 -21.99 6.45 -10.18
CA PRO A 143 -20.57 6.49 -9.85
C PRO A 143 -20.29 7.06 -8.46
N ILE A 144 -19.17 6.67 -7.87
CA ILE A 144 -18.65 7.33 -6.67
C ILE A 144 -18.42 8.80 -6.99
N PHE A 145 -19.02 9.68 -6.18
CA PHE A 145 -18.87 11.11 -6.33
C PHE A 145 -18.02 11.71 -5.21
N VAL A 146 -16.92 12.36 -5.61
CA VAL A 146 -15.98 13.00 -4.68
C VAL A 146 -15.94 14.50 -4.95
N THR A 147 -16.27 15.33 -3.96
CA THR A 147 -16.13 16.79 -4.07
C THR A 147 -14.68 17.22 -3.91
N GLY A 148 -14.26 18.12 -4.80
CA GLY A 148 -12.92 18.70 -4.82
C GLY A 148 -12.22 18.55 -6.16
N ALA A 149 -10.99 19.05 -6.23
CA ALA A 149 -10.17 18.93 -7.42
C ALA A 149 -9.64 17.50 -7.57
N GLY A 150 -10.21 16.75 -8.47
CA GLY A 150 -9.78 15.42 -8.86
C GLY A 150 -9.75 15.27 -10.37
N GLN A 151 -9.10 14.25 -10.85
CA GLN A 151 -9.06 13.91 -12.26
C GLN A 151 -9.95 12.69 -12.51
N GLU A 152 -10.91 12.84 -13.42
CA GLU A 152 -11.72 11.71 -13.87
C GLU A 152 -10.90 10.78 -14.76
N TRP A 153 -11.04 9.48 -14.53
CA TRP A 153 -10.39 8.45 -15.32
C TRP A 153 -11.43 7.50 -15.89
N LYS A 154 -11.63 7.60 -17.19
CA LYS A 154 -12.61 6.77 -17.94
C LYS A 154 -12.31 5.27 -17.87
N THR A 155 -11.06 4.90 -17.53
CA THR A 155 -10.61 3.52 -17.44
C THR A 155 -10.67 2.95 -16.01
N CYS A 156 -11.26 3.70 -15.07
CA CYS A 156 -11.42 3.21 -13.71
C CYS A 156 -12.41 2.04 -13.66
N SER A 157 -12.06 0.97 -12.95
CA SER A 157 -12.92 -0.21 -12.82
C SER A 157 -14.10 -0.04 -11.87
N ALA A 158 -14.22 1.10 -11.20
CA ALA A 158 -15.42 1.56 -10.49
C ALA A 158 -15.78 2.94 -11.02
N GLY A 159 -17.03 3.19 -11.34
CA GLY A 159 -17.49 4.51 -11.79
C GLY A 159 -17.08 5.61 -10.82
N CYS A 160 -16.49 6.69 -11.30
CA CYS A 160 -15.78 7.66 -10.49
C CYS A 160 -15.95 9.06 -11.08
N LYS A 161 -16.47 10.00 -10.30
CA LYS A 161 -16.73 11.40 -10.70
C LYS A 161 -16.15 12.36 -9.67
N PHE A 162 -15.53 13.43 -10.13
CA PHE A 162 -14.97 14.49 -9.29
C PHE A 162 -15.57 15.85 -9.68
N GLY A 163 -15.69 16.74 -8.71
CA GLY A 163 -16.13 18.11 -8.97
C GLY A 163 -17.01 18.67 -7.86
N TYR A 164 -17.76 19.71 -8.24
CA TYR A 164 -18.75 20.34 -7.38
C TYR A 164 -20.07 20.34 -8.17
N GLU A 165 -21.09 19.73 -7.60
CA GLU A 165 -22.40 19.63 -8.23
C GLU A 165 -23.48 19.93 -7.18
N ASP A 166 -24.30 20.96 -7.45
CA ASP A 166 -25.36 21.38 -6.52
C ASP A 166 -26.46 20.32 -6.44
N GLY A 167 -26.88 20.00 -5.23
CA GLY A 167 -27.98 19.07 -4.99
C GLY A 167 -27.60 17.58 -4.96
N ILE A 168 -26.35 17.23 -5.22
CA ILE A 168 -25.84 15.85 -5.07
C ILE A 168 -25.05 15.74 -3.77
N ASN A 169 -25.44 14.75 -2.94
CA ASN A 169 -24.65 14.41 -1.76
C ASN A 169 -23.42 13.58 -2.18
N PRO A 170 -22.20 14.08 -1.93
CA PRO A 170 -21.01 13.32 -2.30
C PRO A 170 -20.77 12.15 -1.36
N ASP A 171 -20.13 11.08 -1.86
CA ASP A 171 -19.65 9.96 -1.05
C ASP A 171 -18.43 10.39 -0.21
N ALA A 172 -17.60 11.26 -0.77
CA ALA A 172 -16.42 11.78 -0.08
C ALA A 172 -16.09 13.23 -0.50
N SER A 173 -15.29 13.91 0.32
CA SER A 173 -14.83 15.28 0.07
C SER A 173 -13.36 15.42 0.45
N PHE A 174 -12.56 16.08 -0.40
CA PHE A 174 -11.20 16.47 -0.02
C PHE A 174 -11.25 17.56 1.04
N GLY A 175 -10.50 17.37 2.11
CA GLY A 175 -10.51 18.22 3.31
C GLY A 175 -11.50 17.74 4.36
N LEU A 176 -11.65 18.50 5.44
CA LEU A 176 -12.61 18.20 6.51
C LEU A 176 -14.05 18.48 6.04
N PRO A 177 -15.02 17.63 6.37
CA PRO A 177 -16.39 17.79 5.91
C PRO A 177 -17.02 19.08 6.46
N ARG A 178 -17.73 19.79 5.58
CA ARG A 178 -18.49 21.01 5.92
C ARG A 178 -19.96 20.68 6.20
N GLN A 179 -20.33 19.71 6.93
CA GLN A 179 -21.70 19.22 7.15
C GLN A 179 -22.25 18.36 6.00
N GLY A 180 -22.76 17.17 6.29
CA GLY A 180 -23.54 16.39 5.33
C GLY A 180 -23.19 14.93 5.13
N GLY A 181 -22.41 14.30 6.00
CA GLY A 181 -22.24 12.84 5.96
C GLY A 181 -21.25 12.27 4.93
N ALA A 182 -20.63 13.11 4.09
CA ALA A 182 -19.56 12.68 3.20
C ALA A 182 -18.29 12.32 3.97
N LEU A 183 -17.58 11.28 3.53
CA LEU A 183 -16.30 10.91 4.11
C LEU A 183 -15.23 11.98 3.80
N SER A 184 -14.45 12.33 4.81
CA SER A 184 -13.37 13.33 4.69
C SER A 184 -12.08 12.67 4.20
N VAL A 185 -11.45 13.25 3.17
CA VAL A 185 -10.26 12.71 2.53
C VAL A 185 -9.09 13.66 2.72
N LEU A 186 -8.01 13.20 3.36
CA LEU A 186 -6.71 13.87 3.33
C LEU A 186 -5.89 13.33 2.16
N ARG A 187 -5.41 14.22 1.28
CA ARG A 187 -4.45 13.87 0.22
C ARG A 187 -3.23 14.76 0.31
N SER A 188 -2.07 14.18 0.52
CA SER A 188 -0.80 14.89 0.58
C SER A 188 0.37 13.99 0.19
N MET A 189 1.36 14.55 -0.51
CA MET A 189 2.62 13.88 -0.85
C MET A 189 3.80 14.43 -0.04
N GLU A 190 3.53 15.31 0.92
CA GLU A 190 4.54 15.91 1.78
C GLU A 190 4.76 15.11 3.07
N SER A 191 5.95 15.27 3.66
CA SER A 191 6.33 14.59 4.89
C SER A 191 5.53 15.07 6.11
N ALA A 192 5.13 14.13 6.97
CA ALA A 192 4.50 14.40 8.26
C ALA A 192 5.44 15.17 9.23
N GLN A 193 6.75 15.14 9.02
CA GLN A 193 7.69 15.97 9.79
C GLN A 193 7.52 17.48 9.51
N TYR A 194 7.00 17.83 8.34
CA TYR A 194 6.68 19.22 7.98
C TYR A 194 5.20 19.54 8.20
N TYR A 195 4.32 18.61 7.89
CA TYR A 195 2.87 18.75 7.99
C TYR A 195 2.32 17.62 8.87
N ALA A 196 2.17 17.88 10.15
CA ALA A 196 1.81 16.88 11.15
C ALA A 196 0.51 16.12 10.84
N GLU A 197 -0.42 16.73 10.09
CA GLU A 197 -1.64 16.09 9.61
C GLU A 197 -1.40 14.94 8.64
N ASN A 198 -0.24 14.86 8.00
CA ASN A 198 0.12 13.76 7.10
C ASN A 198 0.49 12.47 7.85
N ASP A 199 0.72 12.55 9.16
CA ASP A 199 0.75 11.36 10.02
C ASP A 199 -0.64 10.74 10.12
N ILE A 200 -0.76 9.45 9.82
CA ILE A 200 -2.05 8.74 9.72
C ILE A 200 -2.84 8.84 11.03
N ALA A 201 -2.19 8.63 12.18
CA ALA A 201 -2.87 8.69 13.47
C ALA A 201 -3.33 10.13 13.79
N MET A 202 -2.53 11.14 13.41
CA MET A 202 -2.92 12.53 13.56
C MET A 202 -4.07 12.91 12.62
N ALA A 203 -4.03 12.47 11.35
CA ALA A 203 -5.11 12.65 10.39
C ALA A 203 -6.44 12.12 10.94
N ARG A 204 -6.42 10.89 11.47
CA ARG A 204 -7.60 10.28 12.11
C ARG A 204 -8.11 11.10 13.30
N ARG A 205 -7.21 11.56 14.17
CA ARG A 205 -7.59 12.43 15.31
C ARG A 205 -8.18 13.76 14.87
N ARG A 206 -7.82 14.25 13.70
CA ARG A 206 -8.41 15.46 13.10
C ARG A 206 -9.73 15.23 12.39
N GLY A 207 -10.19 13.98 12.30
CA GLY A 207 -11.47 13.62 11.71
C GLY A 207 -11.42 13.27 10.24
N TYR A 208 -10.25 12.95 9.68
CA TYR A 208 -10.17 12.40 8.33
C TYR A 208 -10.53 10.92 8.32
N ASP A 209 -11.49 10.55 7.48
CA ASP A 209 -11.98 9.18 7.32
C ASP A 209 -11.11 8.38 6.35
N VAL A 210 -10.51 9.04 5.35
CA VAL A 210 -9.63 8.44 4.36
C VAL A 210 -8.32 9.23 4.29
N VAL A 211 -7.20 8.51 4.38
CA VAL A 211 -5.86 9.10 4.32
C VAL A 211 -5.13 8.62 3.06
N MET A 212 -4.64 9.59 2.27
CA MET A 212 -3.89 9.37 1.04
C MET A 212 -2.55 10.12 1.16
N THR A 213 -1.52 9.45 1.65
CA THR A 213 -0.17 10.03 1.81
C THR A 213 0.90 9.13 1.19
N THR A 214 2.17 9.54 1.28
CA THR A 214 3.29 8.70 0.81
C THR A 214 3.46 7.41 1.59
N SER A 215 2.89 7.32 2.80
CA SER A 215 2.94 6.11 3.60
C SER A 215 2.22 4.95 2.90
N LEU A 216 2.89 3.80 2.77
CA LEU A 216 2.30 2.56 2.27
C LEU A 216 1.26 1.96 3.22
N SER A 217 1.15 2.50 4.45
CA SER A 217 0.10 2.17 5.42
C SER A 217 -1.14 3.06 5.30
N SER A 218 -1.17 4.03 4.39
CA SER A 218 -2.35 4.82 4.06
C SER A 218 -3.46 3.95 3.48
N ASP A 219 -4.71 4.41 3.57
CA ASP A 219 -5.84 3.73 2.92
C ASP A 219 -5.64 3.66 1.39
N VAL A 220 -5.14 4.76 0.82
CA VAL A 220 -4.77 4.84 -0.60
C VAL A 220 -3.41 5.55 -0.70
N PRO A 221 -2.30 4.81 -0.74
CA PRO A 221 -0.97 5.41 -0.86
C PRO A 221 -0.80 6.25 -2.13
N VAL A 222 -0.14 7.41 -2.00
CA VAL A 222 0.20 8.31 -3.12
C VAL A 222 1.70 8.62 -3.07
N GLY A 223 2.50 7.75 -3.66
CA GLY A 223 3.95 7.91 -3.68
C GLY A 223 4.46 8.50 -5.00
N TYR A 224 5.76 8.76 -5.04
CA TYR A 224 6.44 9.28 -6.23
C TYR A 224 6.85 8.18 -7.23
N PHE A 225 6.56 6.92 -6.96
CA PHE A 225 6.85 5.79 -7.82
C PHE A 225 5.83 5.70 -8.96
N SER A 226 6.29 5.74 -10.21
CA SER A 226 5.44 5.61 -11.41
C SER A 226 6.29 5.28 -12.63
N TRP A 227 5.88 4.30 -13.43
CA TRP A 227 6.51 4.02 -14.72
C TRP A 227 6.23 5.12 -15.75
N ALA A 228 5.05 5.73 -15.69
CA ALA A 228 4.65 6.79 -16.61
C ALA A 228 5.42 8.10 -16.39
N GLU A 229 5.75 8.42 -15.13
CA GLU A 229 6.49 9.64 -14.77
C GLU A 229 8.00 9.47 -14.88
N TYR A 230 8.50 8.24 -14.65
CA TYR A 230 9.93 7.96 -14.60
C TYR A 230 10.30 6.82 -15.56
N ASP A 231 11.10 7.14 -16.58
CA ASP A 231 11.71 6.10 -17.43
C ASP A 231 12.83 5.39 -16.66
N ILE A 232 12.43 4.64 -15.63
CA ILE A 232 13.34 3.95 -14.71
C ILE A 232 14.28 2.99 -15.47
N MET A 233 13.81 2.44 -16.60
CA MET A 233 14.61 1.52 -17.43
C MET A 233 15.40 2.22 -18.54
N ALA A 234 15.51 3.55 -18.52
CA ALA A 234 16.37 4.29 -19.43
C ALA A 234 17.80 3.72 -19.46
N PRO A 235 18.45 3.68 -20.60
CA PRO A 235 19.82 3.16 -20.73
C PRO A 235 20.81 3.90 -19.83
N VAL A 236 21.80 3.17 -19.33
CA VAL A 236 22.91 3.77 -18.58
C VAL A 236 23.86 4.45 -19.54
N GLU A 237 24.12 5.74 -19.33
CA GLU A 237 25.08 6.53 -20.10
C GLU A 237 26.49 6.52 -19.47
N PRO A 238 27.55 6.75 -20.27
CA PRO A 238 28.92 6.84 -19.77
C PRO A 238 29.06 7.92 -18.68
N LYS A 239 29.77 7.61 -17.61
CA LYS A 239 30.06 8.53 -16.50
C LYS A 239 31.29 9.36 -16.81
N THR A 240 31.11 10.63 -17.18
CA THR A 240 32.16 11.49 -17.77
C THR A 240 32.69 12.59 -16.87
N GLU A 241 31.99 12.86 -15.72
CA GLU A 241 32.39 13.93 -14.81
C GLU A 241 33.59 13.50 -13.93
N SER A 242 34.48 14.45 -13.63
CA SER A 242 35.62 14.22 -12.73
C SER A 242 35.21 14.08 -11.26
N ALA A 243 34.14 14.77 -10.85
CA ALA A 243 33.48 14.51 -9.59
C ALA A 243 32.67 13.22 -9.70
N ILE A 244 32.78 12.36 -8.69
CA ILE A 244 32.07 11.06 -8.74
C ILE A 244 30.61 11.16 -8.35
N ALA A 245 30.20 12.23 -7.66
CA ALA A 245 28.84 12.42 -7.17
C ALA A 245 28.30 13.81 -7.52
N ALA A 246 26.97 13.91 -7.64
CA ALA A 246 26.26 15.19 -7.77
C ALA A 246 25.17 15.34 -6.72
N ALA A 247 24.97 16.58 -6.26
CA ALA A 247 23.95 17.00 -5.32
C ALA A 247 23.06 18.10 -5.90
N PHE A 248 21.75 18.04 -5.61
CA PHE A 248 20.76 19.06 -5.97
C PHE A 248 19.94 19.43 -4.73
N ILE A 249 20.54 20.20 -3.80
CA ILE A 249 19.95 20.55 -2.52
C ILE A 249 19.67 22.05 -2.47
N SER A 250 18.40 22.45 -2.43
CA SER A 250 18.01 23.87 -2.39
C SER A 250 17.36 24.29 -1.07
N ASN A 251 16.79 23.36 -0.28
CA ASN A 251 16.31 23.66 1.07
C ASN A 251 17.43 23.42 2.09
N CYS A 252 18.05 24.51 2.58
CA CYS A 252 19.14 24.45 3.55
C CYS A 252 18.66 24.22 4.99
N GLY A 253 17.36 24.39 5.27
CA GLY A 253 16.72 24.18 6.58
C GLY A 253 16.01 22.84 6.72
N ALA A 254 16.50 21.77 6.07
CA ALA A 254 15.90 20.45 6.21
C ALA A 254 15.93 19.96 7.66
N ARG A 255 14.90 19.20 8.04
CA ARG A 255 14.74 18.68 9.41
C ARG A 255 15.50 17.36 9.62
N ASN A 256 16.63 17.22 8.93
CA ASN A 256 17.52 16.06 9.08
C ASN A 256 18.99 16.49 8.88
N PHE A 257 19.90 15.55 8.95
CA PHE A 257 21.34 15.77 8.89
C PHE A 257 21.93 15.80 7.46
N ARG A 258 21.11 16.00 6.41
CA ARG A 258 21.59 15.85 5.02
C ARG A 258 22.74 16.77 4.61
N LEU A 259 22.81 18.01 5.16
CA LEU A 259 23.93 18.90 4.90
C LEU A 259 25.19 18.45 5.61
N GLN A 260 25.08 17.98 6.87
CA GLN A 260 26.20 17.37 7.57
C GLN A 260 26.72 16.13 6.87
N ALA A 261 25.81 15.34 6.26
CA ALA A 261 26.19 14.16 5.45
C ALA A 261 26.95 14.57 4.20
N LEU A 262 26.50 15.61 3.48
CA LEU A 262 27.23 16.16 2.33
C LEU A 262 28.63 16.63 2.72
N GLU A 263 28.76 17.49 3.74
CA GLU A 263 30.04 17.96 4.26
C GLU A 263 30.94 16.82 4.75
N GLY A 264 30.34 15.81 5.37
CA GLY A 264 31.06 14.62 5.84
C GLY A 264 31.64 13.79 4.70
N LEU A 265 30.91 13.63 3.60
CA LEU A 265 31.40 12.98 2.39
C LEU A 265 32.56 13.79 1.75
N GLU A 266 32.47 15.12 1.69
CA GLU A 266 33.54 15.98 1.21
C GLU A 266 34.80 15.87 2.09
N LYS A 267 34.65 15.91 3.42
CA LYS A 267 35.73 15.68 4.39
C LYS A 267 36.36 14.29 4.24
N ALA A 268 35.56 13.30 3.81
CA ALA A 268 36.06 11.97 3.45
C ALA A 268 36.67 11.91 2.05
N ASN A 269 36.97 13.05 1.41
CA ASN A 269 37.54 13.18 0.07
C ASN A 269 36.69 12.57 -1.06
N ILE A 270 35.37 12.71 -0.98
CA ILE A 270 34.45 12.47 -2.11
C ILE A 270 34.29 13.79 -2.86
N LYS A 271 34.67 13.83 -4.14
CA LYS A 271 34.43 15.00 -4.98
C LYS A 271 32.94 15.04 -5.35
N ILE A 272 32.28 16.14 -4.99
CA ILE A 272 30.84 16.36 -5.19
C ILE A 272 30.63 17.64 -5.98
N ASP A 273 29.91 17.58 -7.07
CA ASP A 273 29.38 18.76 -7.76
C ASP A 273 27.99 19.08 -7.19
N SER A 274 27.82 20.25 -6.60
CA SER A 274 26.58 20.71 -6.00
C SER A 274 25.96 21.84 -6.80
N TYR A 275 24.74 21.61 -7.29
CA TYR A 275 24.00 22.51 -8.19
C TYR A 275 22.88 23.27 -7.47
N GLY A 276 22.41 22.79 -6.33
CA GLY A 276 21.37 23.45 -5.54
C GLY A 276 21.89 24.72 -4.87
N SER A 277 21.03 25.52 -4.25
CA SER A 277 21.41 26.75 -3.55
C SER A 277 22.21 26.50 -2.26
N CYS A 278 22.11 25.27 -1.70
CA CYS A 278 22.92 24.86 -0.55
C CYS A 278 24.22 24.22 -1.01
N HIS A 279 25.37 24.70 -0.49
CA HIS A 279 26.69 24.22 -0.89
C HIS A 279 26.97 24.30 -2.42
N ASN A 280 26.44 25.35 -3.08
CA ASN A 280 26.61 25.49 -4.51
C ASN A 280 28.09 25.66 -4.91
N ASN A 281 28.60 24.79 -5.77
CA ASN A 281 29.95 24.90 -6.35
C ASN A 281 29.95 24.75 -7.89
N ARG A 282 28.74 24.68 -8.51
CA ARG A 282 28.56 24.59 -9.96
C ARG A 282 27.59 25.67 -10.44
N ASN A 283 28.05 26.53 -11.32
CA ASN A 283 27.25 27.61 -11.88
C ASN A 283 26.34 27.13 -13.02
N GLY A 284 25.23 27.84 -13.20
CA GLY A 284 24.29 27.64 -14.31
C GLY A 284 23.11 26.76 -13.97
N ARG A 285 22.03 26.97 -14.73
CA ARG A 285 20.82 26.13 -14.65
C ARG A 285 20.99 24.91 -15.54
N VAL A 286 20.90 23.73 -14.97
CA VAL A 286 21.03 22.46 -15.68
C VAL A 286 19.76 21.60 -15.50
N ASP A 287 19.45 20.80 -16.51
CA ASP A 287 18.49 19.70 -16.36
C ASP A 287 19.08 18.67 -15.41
N LYS A 288 18.40 18.42 -14.30
CA LYS A 288 18.89 17.54 -13.23
C LYS A 288 19.17 16.12 -13.71
N VAL A 289 18.22 15.50 -14.41
CA VAL A 289 18.36 14.12 -14.88
C VAL A 289 19.49 14.00 -15.90
N LYS A 290 19.57 14.93 -16.89
CA LYS A 290 20.65 14.96 -17.87
C LYS A 290 22.02 15.17 -17.21
N ALA A 291 22.10 16.00 -16.18
CA ALA A 291 23.34 16.17 -15.44
C ALA A 291 23.71 14.88 -14.70
N LEU A 292 22.76 14.30 -13.93
CA LEU A 292 22.98 13.07 -13.16
C LEU A 292 23.50 11.91 -13.99
N LYS A 293 23.07 11.76 -15.24
CA LYS A 293 23.49 10.69 -16.14
C LYS A 293 25.03 10.59 -16.29
N ARG A 294 25.74 11.71 -16.09
CA ARG A 294 27.21 11.79 -16.23
C ARG A 294 27.98 11.44 -14.95
N TYR A 295 27.31 11.30 -13.79
CA TYR A 295 27.94 10.99 -12.50
C TYR A 295 27.76 9.52 -12.14
N LYS A 296 28.69 8.98 -11.35
CA LYS A 296 28.57 7.61 -10.80
C LYS A 296 27.52 7.54 -9.69
N PHE A 297 27.45 8.58 -8.86
CA PHE A 297 26.55 8.64 -7.70
C PHE A 297 25.68 9.89 -7.76
N SER A 298 24.45 9.76 -7.24
CA SER A 298 23.55 10.87 -7.00
C SER A 298 23.23 10.95 -5.50
N LEU A 299 23.42 12.13 -4.89
CA LEU A 299 23.00 12.34 -3.51
C LEU A 299 21.48 12.57 -3.46
N ALA A 300 20.74 11.49 -3.32
CA ALA A 300 19.28 11.49 -3.19
C ALA A 300 18.90 11.77 -1.72
N PHE A 301 19.19 13.00 -1.27
CA PHE A 301 19.01 13.42 0.11
C PHE A 301 17.65 14.07 0.31
N GLU A 302 16.77 13.38 1.02
CA GLU A 302 15.45 13.91 1.37
C GLU A 302 15.53 15.04 2.39
N ASN A 303 14.44 15.75 2.59
CA ASN A 303 14.36 16.83 3.59
C ASN A 303 13.90 16.34 4.96
N SER A 304 13.51 15.07 5.07
CA SER A 304 13.12 14.39 6.31
C SER A 304 13.46 12.91 6.26
N ASN A 305 13.55 12.27 7.43
CA ASN A 305 13.80 10.83 7.58
C ASN A 305 12.52 10.13 8.05
N GLU A 306 11.52 10.11 7.19
CA GLU A 306 10.23 9.49 7.46
C GLU A 306 10.10 8.18 6.68
N GLU A 307 9.49 7.19 7.30
CA GLU A 307 9.21 5.90 6.64
C GLU A 307 8.34 6.13 5.38
N ASP A 308 8.68 5.46 4.28
CA ASP A 308 8.03 5.58 2.97
C ASP A 308 8.17 6.96 2.26
N TYR A 309 8.80 7.93 2.88
CA TYR A 309 9.00 9.23 2.25
C TYR A 309 10.19 9.17 1.29
N VAL A 310 9.92 8.67 0.10
CA VAL A 310 10.89 8.49 -1.00
C VAL A 310 10.37 9.26 -2.21
N THR A 311 11.07 10.35 -2.57
CA THR A 311 10.57 11.31 -3.53
C THR A 311 11.26 11.21 -4.89
N GLU A 312 10.96 12.18 -5.78
CA GLU A 312 11.58 12.32 -7.09
C GLU A 312 13.12 12.29 -7.06
N LYS A 313 13.74 12.61 -5.95
CA LYS A 313 15.20 12.62 -5.80
C LYS A 313 15.78 11.22 -6.00
N TYR A 314 15.11 10.24 -5.43
CA TYR A 314 15.49 8.85 -5.57
C TYR A 314 15.17 8.31 -6.97
N PHE A 315 13.93 8.48 -7.44
CA PHE A 315 13.49 7.93 -8.73
C PHE A 315 14.22 8.55 -9.91
N GLN A 316 14.52 9.85 -9.86
CA GLN A 316 15.36 10.51 -10.88
C GLN A 316 16.81 9.96 -10.91
N SER A 317 17.34 9.51 -9.77
CA SER A 317 18.63 8.83 -9.73
C SER A 317 18.58 7.49 -10.46
N LEU A 318 17.48 6.74 -10.28
CA LEU A 318 17.26 5.49 -11.00
C LEU A 318 17.14 5.74 -12.51
N VAL A 319 16.37 6.75 -12.94
CA VAL A 319 16.26 7.14 -14.36
C VAL A 319 17.64 7.46 -14.94
N ALA A 320 18.45 8.23 -14.21
CA ALA A 320 19.79 8.62 -14.65
C ALA A 320 20.79 7.46 -14.72
N GLY A 321 20.45 6.28 -14.20
CA GLY A 321 21.37 5.14 -14.13
C GLY A 321 22.62 5.47 -13.30
N THR A 322 22.44 6.16 -12.18
CA THR A 322 23.45 6.40 -11.15
C THR A 322 23.11 5.59 -9.91
N ILE A 323 24.11 5.30 -9.08
CA ILE A 323 23.87 4.67 -7.78
C ILE A 323 23.39 5.77 -6.81
N PRO A 324 22.15 5.72 -6.27
CA PRO A 324 21.68 6.65 -5.26
C PRO A 324 22.45 6.48 -3.95
N VAL A 325 22.92 7.59 -3.38
CA VAL A 325 23.35 7.67 -1.98
C VAL A 325 22.22 8.39 -1.24
N VAL A 326 21.60 7.72 -0.30
CA VAL A 326 20.34 8.17 0.30
C VAL A 326 20.52 8.64 1.74
N VAL A 327 19.99 9.81 2.06
CA VAL A 327 19.63 10.27 3.41
C VAL A 327 18.11 10.48 3.36
N GLY A 328 17.34 9.75 4.15
CA GLY A 328 15.87 9.81 4.05
C GLY A 328 15.20 8.63 4.75
N ALA A 329 14.24 8.02 4.08
CA ALA A 329 13.42 6.96 4.61
C ALA A 329 14.26 5.81 5.24
N PRO A 330 14.00 5.44 6.51
CA PRO A 330 14.74 4.36 7.18
C PRO A 330 14.56 3.02 6.47
N ASN A 331 13.45 2.83 5.77
CA ASN A 331 13.11 1.64 5.00
C ASN A 331 13.39 1.77 3.50
N ILE A 332 14.32 2.62 3.07
CA ILE A 332 14.62 2.84 1.63
C ILE A 332 14.95 1.55 0.87
N GLN A 333 15.42 0.50 1.56
CA GLN A 333 15.70 -0.81 0.95
C GLN A 333 14.43 -1.47 0.36
N ASP A 334 13.24 -1.17 0.89
CA ASP A 334 11.96 -1.65 0.35
C ASP A 334 11.69 -1.06 -1.05
N PHE A 335 12.31 0.08 -1.36
CA PHE A 335 12.24 0.78 -2.64
C PHE A 335 13.40 0.46 -3.58
N ALA A 336 14.31 -0.43 -3.19
CA ALA A 336 15.47 -0.77 -4.01
C ALA A 336 15.07 -1.69 -5.19
N PRO A 337 15.50 -1.38 -6.44
CA PRO A 337 15.25 -2.28 -7.57
C PRO A 337 15.93 -3.64 -7.42
N SER A 338 17.06 -3.70 -6.72
CA SER A 338 17.77 -4.92 -6.36
C SER A 338 18.67 -4.68 -5.14
N PRO A 339 19.10 -5.73 -4.43
CA PRO A 339 20.12 -5.61 -3.39
C PRO A 339 21.39 -4.94 -3.93
N GLY A 340 21.95 -4.00 -3.18
CA GLY A 340 23.17 -3.28 -3.58
C GLY A 340 23.00 -2.19 -4.63
N SER A 341 21.78 -1.90 -5.09
CA SER A 341 21.50 -0.83 -6.07
C SER A 341 21.54 0.59 -5.49
N LEU A 342 21.65 0.74 -4.18
CA LEU A 342 21.75 2.03 -3.48
C LEU A 342 22.71 1.95 -2.28
N LEU A 343 23.20 3.11 -1.84
CA LEU A 343 23.94 3.28 -0.59
C LEU A 343 23.09 4.11 0.38
N HIS A 344 23.04 3.72 1.66
CA HIS A 344 22.20 4.37 2.66
C HIS A 344 23.04 4.94 3.81
N ILE A 345 22.93 6.24 4.06
CA ILE A 345 23.46 6.93 5.23
C ILE A 345 22.31 7.10 6.21
N LYS A 346 22.16 6.16 7.16
CA LYS A 346 21.10 6.20 8.17
C LYS A 346 21.38 7.22 9.26
N GLU A 347 22.65 7.38 9.59
CA GLU A 347 23.15 8.28 10.64
C GLU A 347 24.58 8.76 10.31
N LEU A 348 25.06 9.79 11.01
CA LEU A 348 26.33 10.42 10.69
C LEU A 348 27.55 9.47 10.77
N LYS A 349 27.49 8.42 11.58
CA LYS A 349 28.57 7.42 11.65
C LYS A 349 28.71 6.59 10.35
N ASP A 350 27.67 6.51 9.53
CA ASP A 350 27.67 5.74 8.28
C ASP A 350 28.40 6.46 7.14
N ILE A 351 28.73 7.74 7.32
CA ILE A 351 29.37 8.55 6.27
C ILE A 351 30.71 7.94 5.81
N ASN A 352 31.57 7.60 6.75
CA ASN A 352 32.89 7.03 6.41
C ASN A 352 32.81 5.66 5.74
N PRO A 353 32.01 4.68 6.24
CA PRO A 353 31.75 3.42 5.54
C PRO A 353 31.20 3.64 4.12
N VAL A 354 30.21 4.52 3.95
CA VAL A 354 29.61 4.82 2.64
C VAL A 354 30.63 5.48 1.72
N ALA A 355 31.40 6.47 2.19
CA ALA A 355 32.47 7.10 1.41
C ALA A 355 33.54 6.07 0.95
N LYS A 356 33.90 5.12 1.81
CA LYS A 356 34.81 4.02 1.45
C LYS A 356 34.20 3.17 0.33
N THR A 357 32.92 2.82 0.44
CA THR A 357 32.22 2.05 -0.60
C THR A 357 32.13 2.83 -1.91
N MET A 358 31.82 4.13 -1.86
CA MET A 358 31.80 4.99 -3.07
C MET A 358 33.14 5.00 -3.79
N LYS A 359 34.25 5.12 -3.07
CA LYS A 359 35.61 5.06 -3.64
C LYS A 359 35.87 3.70 -4.28
N TYR A 360 35.63 2.63 -3.54
CA TYR A 360 35.79 1.27 -4.04
C TYR A 360 35.02 1.05 -5.35
N LEU A 361 33.72 1.38 -5.38
CA LEU A 361 32.88 1.25 -6.58
C LEU A 361 33.38 2.16 -7.71
N SER A 362 33.89 3.35 -7.41
CA SER A 362 34.41 4.26 -8.43
C SER A 362 35.68 3.76 -9.11
N GLU A 363 36.50 2.99 -8.39
CA GLU A 363 37.75 2.43 -8.84
C GLU A 363 37.61 1.03 -9.45
N ASN A 364 36.46 0.33 -9.19
CA ASN A 364 36.21 -1.03 -9.62
C ASN A 364 34.98 -1.10 -10.54
N PRO A 365 35.17 -0.97 -11.88
CA PRO A 365 34.06 -0.95 -12.84
C PRO A 365 33.14 -2.17 -12.77
N ALA A 366 33.70 -3.36 -12.51
CA ALA A 366 32.91 -4.59 -12.38
C ALA A 366 31.93 -4.51 -11.19
N ALA A 367 32.39 -4.06 -10.02
CA ALA A 367 31.55 -3.88 -8.84
C ALA A 367 30.53 -2.76 -9.04
N TYR A 368 30.90 -1.68 -9.71
CA TYR A 368 29.98 -0.59 -10.06
C TYR A 368 28.87 -1.09 -10.98
N ASN A 369 29.20 -1.83 -12.03
CA ASN A 369 28.24 -2.38 -12.98
C ASN A 369 27.31 -3.40 -12.32
N GLU A 370 27.81 -4.17 -11.34
CA GLU A 370 26.98 -5.10 -10.56
C GLU A 370 25.84 -4.36 -9.82
N SER A 371 26.11 -3.18 -9.23
CA SER A 371 25.08 -2.36 -8.60
C SER A 371 24.02 -1.82 -9.57
N LEU A 372 24.32 -1.82 -10.88
CA LEU A 372 23.41 -1.38 -11.95
C LEU A 372 22.87 -2.55 -12.80
N ARG A 373 23.18 -3.80 -12.45
CA ARG A 373 22.80 -4.99 -13.22
C ARG A 373 21.29 -5.06 -13.46
N TRP A 374 20.50 -4.63 -12.50
CA TRP A 374 19.05 -4.55 -12.60
C TRP A 374 18.53 -3.71 -13.78
N LYS A 375 19.31 -2.75 -14.28
CA LYS A 375 18.97 -1.97 -15.49
C LYS A 375 18.95 -2.83 -16.76
N PHE A 376 19.64 -3.94 -16.75
CA PHE A 376 19.78 -4.87 -17.89
C PHE A 376 18.91 -6.12 -17.71
N GLU A 377 18.89 -6.68 -16.51
CA GLU A 377 18.16 -7.91 -16.17
C GLU A 377 16.73 -7.67 -15.68
N GLY A 378 16.41 -6.43 -15.33
CA GLY A 378 15.14 -6.05 -14.69
C GLY A 378 15.21 -5.98 -13.18
N PRO A 379 14.33 -5.17 -12.56
CA PRO A 379 14.25 -5.06 -11.11
C PRO A 379 13.52 -6.26 -10.50
N SER A 380 13.63 -6.39 -9.18
CA SER A 380 12.94 -7.42 -8.40
C SER A 380 11.42 -7.35 -8.54
N ASP A 381 10.74 -8.47 -8.29
CA ASP A 381 9.28 -8.54 -8.35
C ASP A 381 8.63 -7.62 -7.30
N SER A 382 9.25 -7.46 -6.11
CA SER A 382 8.76 -6.52 -5.09
C SER A 382 8.83 -5.06 -5.56
N PHE A 383 9.90 -4.68 -6.24
CA PHE A 383 10.02 -3.34 -6.82
C PHE A 383 9.00 -3.11 -7.94
N LYS A 384 8.83 -4.10 -8.84
CA LYS A 384 7.78 -4.04 -9.87
C LYS A 384 6.41 -3.87 -9.25
N ALA A 385 6.06 -4.71 -8.28
CA ALA A 385 4.78 -4.65 -7.57
C ALA A 385 4.53 -3.30 -6.85
N LEU A 386 5.59 -2.66 -6.34
CA LEU A 386 5.50 -1.33 -5.75
C LEU A 386 5.18 -0.27 -6.81
N VAL A 387 5.96 -0.23 -7.90
CA VAL A 387 5.79 0.80 -8.94
C VAL A 387 4.49 0.61 -9.73
N ASP A 388 4.09 -0.64 -9.99
CA ASP A 388 2.85 -0.98 -10.68
C ASP A 388 1.57 -0.49 -9.96
N MET A 389 1.65 -0.20 -8.67
CA MET A 389 0.53 0.40 -7.96
C MET A 389 0.10 1.74 -8.60
N ALA A 390 1.03 2.48 -9.16
CA ALA A 390 0.75 3.76 -9.83
C ALA A 390 0.12 3.59 -11.22
N ALA A 391 0.12 2.39 -11.79
CA ALA A 391 -0.57 2.10 -13.05
C ALA A 391 -2.09 2.33 -12.95
N VAL A 392 -2.63 2.26 -11.74
CA VAL A 392 -3.98 2.73 -11.46
C VAL A 392 -3.88 4.07 -10.74
N HIS A 393 -4.33 5.13 -11.39
CA HIS A 393 -4.24 6.49 -10.84
C HIS A 393 -4.84 6.59 -9.43
N SER A 394 -4.25 7.39 -8.56
CA SER A 394 -4.65 7.50 -7.15
C SER A 394 -6.11 7.92 -6.96
N SER A 395 -6.67 8.74 -7.86
CA SER A 395 -8.10 9.10 -7.85
C SER A 395 -9.00 7.89 -8.11
N CYS A 396 -8.64 7.02 -9.06
CA CYS A 396 -9.36 5.77 -9.30
C CYS A 396 -9.24 4.81 -8.12
N ARG A 397 -8.03 4.67 -7.54
CA ARG A 397 -7.84 3.84 -6.34
C ARG A 397 -8.66 4.33 -5.15
N LEU A 398 -8.85 5.66 -5.01
CA LEU A 398 -9.78 6.23 -4.03
C LEU A 398 -11.22 5.75 -4.29
N CYS A 399 -11.72 5.83 -5.52
CA CYS A 399 -13.08 5.39 -5.85
C CYS A 399 -13.26 3.88 -5.63
N ILE A 400 -12.28 3.05 -6.01
CA ILE A 400 -12.30 1.60 -5.72
C ILE A 400 -12.35 1.34 -4.21
N PHE A 401 -11.57 2.08 -3.43
CA PHE A 401 -11.57 1.98 -1.97
C PHE A 401 -12.93 2.35 -1.39
N LEU A 402 -13.51 3.48 -1.80
CA LEU A 402 -14.83 3.94 -1.34
C LEU A 402 -15.94 2.96 -1.75
N ALA A 403 -15.97 2.50 -3.00
CA ALA A 403 -16.92 1.52 -3.49
C ALA A 403 -16.83 0.20 -2.70
N THR A 404 -15.60 -0.26 -2.42
CA THR A 404 -15.36 -1.46 -1.59
C THR A 404 -15.92 -1.26 -0.18
N LYS A 405 -15.70 -0.09 0.44
CA LYS A 405 -16.22 0.21 1.78
C LYS A 405 -17.74 0.28 1.83
N ILE A 406 -18.39 0.82 0.79
CA ILE A 406 -19.86 0.85 0.68
C ILE A 406 -20.39 -0.58 0.60
N GLN A 407 -19.82 -1.42 -0.26
CA GLN A 407 -20.23 -2.83 -0.36
C GLN A 407 -19.99 -3.61 0.93
N GLU A 408 -18.83 -3.45 1.59
CA GLU A 408 -18.56 -4.08 2.88
C GLU A 408 -19.56 -3.67 3.97
N ALA A 409 -19.99 -2.41 3.97
CA ALA A 409 -21.00 -1.93 4.91
C ALA A 409 -22.39 -2.53 4.62
N GLU A 410 -22.77 -2.63 3.34
CA GLU A 410 -24.01 -3.27 2.92
C GLU A 410 -24.02 -4.77 3.29
N GLU A 411 -22.95 -5.49 2.99
CA GLU A 411 -22.81 -6.91 3.31
C GLU A 411 -22.92 -7.20 4.82
N LYS A 412 -22.41 -6.28 5.65
CA LYS A 412 -22.52 -6.40 7.12
C LYS A 412 -23.92 -6.13 7.64
N ASN A 413 -24.70 -5.29 6.97
CA ASN A 413 -25.99 -4.81 7.44
C ASN A 413 -27.19 -5.52 6.79
N SER A 414 -27.00 -6.18 5.64
CA SER A 414 -28.07 -6.87 4.92
C SER A 414 -28.16 -8.34 5.36
N THR A 415 -29.37 -8.77 5.70
CA THR A 415 -29.68 -10.17 6.03
C THR A 415 -29.49 -11.10 4.84
N GLU A 416 -29.67 -10.61 3.61
CA GLU A 416 -29.47 -11.40 2.39
C GLU A 416 -28.00 -11.80 2.24
N PHE A 417 -27.07 -10.86 2.42
CA PHE A 417 -25.65 -11.15 2.39
C PHE A 417 -25.18 -12.02 3.56
N GLN A 418 -25.76 -11.84 4.75
CA GLN A 418 -25.44 -12.66 5.91
C GLN A 418 -25.89 -14.12 5.75
N ASN A 419 -26.95 -14.35 4.99
CA ASN A 419 -27.50 -15.67 4.72
C ASN A 419 -26.90 -16.36 3.49
N ARG A 420 -25.92 -15.75 2.82
CA ARG A 420 -25.22 -16.41 1.70
C ARG A 420 -24.60 -17.72 2.16
N PRO A 421 -24.78 -18.82 1.41
CA PRO A 421 -24.26 -20.13 1.81
C PRO A 421 -22.74 -20.21 1.83
N CYS A 422 -22.04 -19.60 0.88
CA CYS A 422 -20.56 -19.55 0.70
C CYS A 422 -19.84 -20.90 0.70
N LYS A 423 -20.53 -21.99 1.05
CA LYS A 423 -20.03 -23.36 1.00
C LYS A 423 -21.15 -24.34 0.72
N CYS A 424 -20.82 -25.44 0.02
CA CYS A 424 -21.73 -26.55 -0.25
C CYS A 424 -21.01 -27.85 0.13
N THR A 425 -21.70 -28.72 0.88
CA THR A 425 -21.15 -30.03 1.28
C THR A 425 -21.98 -31.14 0.66
N ARG A 426 -21.32 -32.08 -0.02
CA ARG A 426 -21.92 -33.32 -0.55
C ARG A 426 -21.06 -34.51 -0.15
N GLY A 427 -21.65 -35.45 0.56
CA GLY A 427 -20.90 -36.56 1.15
C GLY A 427 -19.77 -36.02 2.08
N SER A 428 -18.54 -36.41 1.83
CA SER A 428 -17.37 -36.01 2.60
C SER A 428 -16.66 -34.75 2.07
N GLU A 429 -17.09 -34.20 0.94
CA GLU A 429 -16.43 -33.05 0.32
C GLU A 429 -17.21 -31.77 0.50
N THR A 430 -16.50 -30.71 0.90
CA THR A 430 -17.03 -29.34 0.97
C THR A 430 -16.35 -28.49 -0.11
N VAL A 431 -17.16 -27.75 -0.87
CA VAL A 431 -16.72 -26.73 -1.82
C VAL A 431 -16.93 -25.38 -1.17
N TYR A 432 -15.88 -24.56 -1.14
CA TYR A 432 -15.91 -23.19 -0.64
C TYR A 432 -15.93 -22.21 -1.81
N HIS A 433 -16.81 -21.20 -1.75
CA HIS A 433 -16.85 -20.11 -2.70
C HIS A 433 -16.04 -18.95 -2.14
N VAL A 434 -14.96 -18.58 -2.81
CA VAL A 434 -14.11 -17.42 -2.46
C VAL A 434 -14.04 -16.46 -3.63
N TYR A 435 -13.70 -15.21 -3.35
CA TYR A 435 -13.69 -14.14 -4.33
C TYR A 435 -12.29 -13.57 -4.46
N VAL A 436 -11.87 -13.30 -5.70
CA VAL A 436 -10.53 -12.80 -5.99
C VAL A 436 -10.59 -11.66 -6.99
N ARG A 437 -9.78 -10.62 -6.77
CA ARG A 437 -9.54 -9.55 -7.74
C ARG A 437 -8.06 -9.22 -7.86
N GLU A 438 -7.66 -8.67 -8.99
CA GLU A 438 -6.36 -8.02 -9.08
C GLU A 438 -6.38 -6.70 -8.28
N ARG A 439 -5.32 -6.42 -7.55
CA ARG A 439 -5.15 -5.13 -6.86
C ARG A 439 -5.23 -3.97 -7.87
N GLY A 440 -6.09 -2.99 -7.59
CA GLY A 440 -6.39 -1.90 -8.52
C GLY A 440 -7.56 -2.16 -9.46
N ARG A 441 -8.21 -3.33 -9.33
CA ARG A 441 -9.52 -3.62 -9.92
C ARG A 441 -10.60 -3.63 -8.85
N PHE A 442 -11.84 -3.38 -9.25
CA PHE A 442 -13.00 -3.38 -8.36
C PHE A 442 -13.75 -4.72 -8.39
N GLU A 443 -13.97 -5.25 -9.59
CA GLU A 443 -14.72 -6.49 -9.79
C GLU A 443 -14.04 -7.69 -9.15
N MET A 444 -14.85 -8.53 -8.47
CA MET A 444 -14.45 -9.82 -7.91
C MET A 444 -14.78 -10.96 -8.87
N LEU A 445 -13.89 -11.94 -8.93
CA LEU A 445 -14.09 -13.19 -9.67
C LEU A 445 -14.32 -14.33 -8.69
N SER A 446 -15.29 -15.20 -9.02
CA SER A 446 -15.58 -16.42 -8.26
C SER A 446 -14.47 -17.46 -8.44
N ILE A 447 -14.03 -18.04 -7.32
CA ILE A 447 -13.09 -19.15 -7.24
C ILE A 447 -13.70 -20.22 -6.33
N PHE A 448 -13.66 -21.48 -6.74
CA PHE A 448 -14.15 -22.59 -5.95
C PHE A 448 -12.99 -23.47 -5.47
N LEU A 449 -12.95 -23.73 -4.16
CA LEU A 449 -11.91 -24.55 -3.52
C LEU A 449 -12.55 -25.75 -2.83
N ARG A 450 -11.95 -26.94 -2.97
CA ARG A 450 -12.44 -28.18 -2.39
C ARG A 450 -11.71 -28.53 -1.10
N SER A 451 -12.44 -29.00 -0.09
CA SER A 451 -11.88 -29.40 1.21
C SER A 451 -10.83 -30.51 1.09
N SER A 452 -10.93 -31.38 0.06
CA SER A 452 -9.95 -32.43 -0.25
C SER A 452 -8.59 -31.89 -0.70
N ASN A 453 -8.54 -30.64 -1.23
CA ASN A 453 -7.31 -29.99 -1.71
C ASN A 453 -7.28 -28.51 -1.34
N LEU A 454 -7.44 -28.19 -0.05
CA LEU A 454 -7.45 -26.83 0.45
C LEU A 454 -6.02 -26.36 0.79
N THR A 455 -5.27 -25.99 -0.23
CA THR A 455 -3.86 -25.59 -0.16
C THR A 455 -3.62 -24.24 -0.85
N LEU A 456 -2.51 -23.57 -0.52
CA LEU A 456 -2.09 -22.33 -1.20
C LEU A 456 -1.84 -22.57 -2.70
N ASP A 457 -1.26 -23.71 -3.07
CA ASP A 457 -1.02 -24.07 -4.47
C ASP A 457 -2.33 -24.26 -5.24
N SER A 458 -3.37 -24.82 -4.60
CA SER A 458 -4.68 -24.98 -5.22
C SER A 458 -5.36 -23.62 -5.45
N LEU A 459 -5.24 -22.70 -4.49
CA LEU A 459 -5.73 -21.32 -4.66
C LEU A 459 -5.00 -20.62 -5.80
N GLU A 460 -3.67 -20.66 -5.84
CA GLU A 460 -2.88 -20.04 -6.90
C GLU A 460 -3.23 -20.62 -8.28
N SER A 461 -3.34 -21.94 -8.39
CA SER A 461 -3.72 -22.63 -9.63
C SER A 461 -5.13 -22.24 -10.09
N ALA A 462 -6.10 -22.18 -9.18
CA ALA A 462 -7.47 -21.77 -9.48
C ALA A 462 -7.54 -20.29 -9.93
N VAL A 463 -6.80 -19.40 -9.26
CA VAL A 463 -6.67 -18.00 -9.64
C VAL A 463 -6.10 -17.88 -11.05
N LEU A 464 -4.95 -18.49 -11.33
CA LEU A 464 -4.32 -18.43 -12.66
C LEU A 464 -5.25 -18.99 -13.75
N SER A 465 -5.91 -20.14 -13.49
CA SER A 465 -6.87 -20.73 -14.42
C SER A 465 -8.03 -19.76 -14.73
N THR A 466 -8.63 -19.16 -13.70
CA THR A 466 -9.76 -18.24 -13.86
C THR A 466 -9.37 -16.97 -14.61
N PHE A 467 -8.24 -16.36 -14.24
CA PHE A 467 -7.77 -15.14 -14.91
C PHE A 467 -7.34 -15.39 -16.36
N ASN A 468 -6.66 -16.52 -16.63
CA ASN A 468 -6.27 -16.91 -17.99
C ASN A 468 -7.48 -17.20 -18.88
N SER A 469 -8.50 -17.94 -18.37
CA SER A 469 -9.73 -18.24 -19.14
C SER A 469 -10.49 -16.96 -19.55
N ARG A 470 -10.45 -15.95 -18.71
CA ARG A 470 -11.04 -14.63 -18.99
C ARG A 470 -10.13 -13.71 -19.81
N LYS A 471 -8.95 -14.17 -20.21
CA LYS A 471 -7.94 -13.38 -20.94
C LYS A 471 -7.62 -12.07 -20.22
N HIS A 472 -7.49 -12.16 -18.91
CA HIS A 472 -7.26 -11.00 -18.05
C HIS A 472 -5.99 -10.25 -18.45
N VAL A 473 -6.08 -8.94 -18.48
CA VAL A 473 -4.95 -8.04 -18.76
C VAL A 473 -4.56 -7.33 -17.45
N PRO A 474 -3.34 -7.56 -16.95
CA PRO A 474 -2.88 -6.91 -15.72
C PRO A 474 -2.90 -5.39 -15.81
N VAL A 475 -3.19 -4.71 -14.69
CA VAL A 475 -3.33 -3.25 -14.62
C VAL A 475 -2.08 -2.50 -15.10
N TRP A 476 -0.90 -3.10 -14.95
CA TRP A 476 0.38 -2.50 -15.33
C TRP A 476 0.74 -2.65 -16.82
N LYS A 477 -0.04 -3.38 -17.62
CA LYS A 477 0.31 -3.78 -19.00
C LYS A 477 0.63 -2.60 -19.91
N ASP A 478 -0.08 -1.51 -19.77
CA ASP A 478 0.08 -0.34 -20.65
C ASP A 478 1.22 0.58 -20.21
N GLU A 479 1.50 0.65 -18.90
CA GLU A 479 2.48 1.60 -18.36
C GLU A 479 3.87 1.03 -18.14
N ARG A 480 3.98 -0.27 -17.90
CA ARG A 480 5.28 -0.91 -17.69
C ARG A 480 6.13 -0.83 -18.96
N PRO A 481 7.44 -0.53 -18.85
CA PRO A 481 8.34 -0.55 -20.02
C PRO A 481 8.32 -1.89 -20.75
N GLU A 482 8.39 -1.89 -22.08
CA GLU A 482 8.32 -3.10 -22.92
C GLU A 482 9.27 -4.22 -22.46
N LYS A 483 10.49 -3.86 -22.04
CA LYS A 483 11.49 -4.81 -21.52
C LYS A 483 11.01 -5.60 -20.28
N LEU A 484 10.02 -5.07 -19.56
CA LEU A 484 9.49 -5.64 -18.32
C LEU A 484 8.08 -6.22 -18.46
N LYS A 485 7.47 -6.14 -19.65
CA LYS A 485 6.12 -6.66 -19.86
C LYS A 485 6.06 -8.20 -19.83
N GLY A 486 7.19 -8.88 -20.00
CA GLY A 486 7.28 -10.34 -19.97
C GLY A 486 6.57 -11.04 -21.11
N GLY A 487 6.33 -12.35 -20.95
CA GLY A 487 5.50 -13.16 -21.85
C GLY A 487 4.00 -12.91 -21.65
N ASN A 488 3.18 -13.80 -22.27
CA ASN A 488 1.72 -13.75 -22.12
C ASN A 488 1.21 -14.47 -20.86
N GLU A 489 2.10 -15.06 -20.08
CA GLU A 489 1.75 -15.80 -18.86
C GLU A 489 1.63 -14.85 -17.67
N LEU A 490 0.55 -15.02 -16.91
CA LEU A 490 0.36 -14.31 -15.64
C LEU A 490 1.28 -14.96 -14.59
N LYS A 491 2.02 -14.10 -13.87
CA LYS A 491 2.83 -14.53 -12.73
C LYS A 491 2.29 -13.86 -11.46
N ILE A 492 1.83 -14.66 -10.52
CA ILE A 492 1.39 -14.19 -9.22
C ILE A 492 2.61 -13.88 -8.35
N TYR A 493 2.68 -12.65 -7.86
CA TYR A 493 3.68 -12.27 -6.85
C TYR A 493 3.15 -12.57 -5.45
N ARG A 494 1.87 -12.24 -5.19
CA ARG A 494 1.26 -12.43 -3.88
C ARG A 494 -0.26 -12.50 -3.96
N ILE A 495 -0.84 -13.35 -3.10
CA ILE A 495 -2.26 -13.40 -2.79
C ILE A 495 -2.43 -13.01 -1.31
N HIS A 496 -3.35 -12.10 -1.02
CA HIS A 496 -3.59 -11.63 0.34
C HIS A 496 -5.07 -11.30 0.57
N PRO A 497 -5.56 -11.38 1.82
CA PRO A 497 -6.93 -11.00 2.15
C PRO A 497 -7.22 -9.54 1.78
N LEU A 498 -8.44 -9.28 1.32
CA LEU A 498 -8.91 -7.92 1.06
C LEU A 498 -8.86 -7.07 2.33
N GLY A 499 -8.58 -5.77 2.19
CA GLY A 499 -8.58 -4.80 3.28
C GLY A 499 -7.23 -4.60 3.99
N LEU A 500 -6.18 -5.29 3.56
CA LEU A 500 -4.83 -5.01 4.02
C LEU A 500 -4.30 -3.70 3.42
N THR A 501 -3.49 -2.98 4.19
CA THR A 501 -2.74 -1.84 3.66
C THR A 501 -1.71 -2.32 2.64
N GLN A 502 -1.24 -1.40 1.80
CA GLN A 502 -0.22 -1.71 0.79
C GLN A 502 1.05 -2.28 1.42
N ARG A 503 1.48 -1.72 2.56
CA ARG A 503 2.62 -2.21 3.33
C ARG A 503 2.41 -3.66 3.77
N GLN A 504 1.26 -3.96 4.35
CA GLN A 504 0.93 -5.32 4.78
C GLN A 504 0.90 -6.28 3.60
N ALA A 505 0.27 -5.90 2.50
CA ALA A 505 0.19 -6.73 1.31
C ALA A 505 1.56 -7.03 0.69
N LEU A 506 2.48 -6.05 0.65
CA LEU A 506 3.80 -6.22 0.03
C LEU A 506 4.82 -6.89 0.97
N TYR A 507 4.85 -6.53 2.25
CA TYR A 507 6.01 -6.81 3.10
C TYR A 507 5.72 -7.66 4.33
N SER A 508 4.51 -7.62 4.88
CA SER A 508 4.21 -8.22 6.17
C SER A 508 3.35 -9.49 6.08
N PHE A 509 2.31 -9.46 5.25
CA PHE A 509 1.36 -10.57 5.21
C PHE A 509 1.92 -11.80 4.46
N LYS A 510 1.79 -12.98 5.08
CA LYS A 510 1.95 -14.30 4.45
C LYS A 510 1.11 -15.30 5.22
N PHE A 511 0.41 -16.19 4.52
CA PHE A 511 -0.03 -17.43 5.15
C PHE A 511 1.23 -18.24 5.53
N ARG A 512 1.30 -18.72 6.77
CA ARG A 512 2.46 -19.45 7.28
C ARG A 512 2.63 -20.79 6.57
N ASP A 513 1.51 -21.47 6.37
CA ASP A 513 1.44 -22.78 5.74
C ASP A 513 0.00 -23.08 5.25
N ASN A 514 -0.21 -24.27 4.70
CA ASN A 514 -1.53 -24.71 4.25
C ASN A 514 -2.53 -24.85 5.40
N THR A 515 -2.08 -25.09 6.65
CA THR A 515 -2.97 -25.19 7.80
C THR A 515 -3.54 -23.82 8.17
N ASP A 516 -2.68 -22.80 8.17
CA ASP A 516 -3.09 -21.40 8.39
C ASP A 516 -4.08 -20.93 7.32
N PHE A 517 -3.81 -21.26 6.06
CA PHE A 517 -4.71 -20.99 4.94
C PHE A 517 -6.05 -21.72 5.08
N LYS A 518 -6.03 -23.02 5.38
CA LYS A 518 -7.22 -23.83 5.59
C LYS A 518 -8.09 -23.25 6.72
N ASN A 519 -7.49 -22.93 7.86
CA ASN A 519 -8.18 -22.30 8.98
C ASN A 519 -8.81 -20.96 8.59
N HIS A 520 -8.11 -20.17 7.75
CA HIS A 520 -8.64 -18.89 7.25
C HIS A 520 -9.90 -19.10 6.41
N ILE A 521 -9.88 -20.05 5.44
CA ILE A 521 -11.04 -20.34 4.58
C ILE A 521 -12.21 -20.92 5.39
N GLU A 522 -11.95 -21.86 6.30
CA GLU A 522 -12.99 -22.48 7.13
C GLU A 522 -13.67 -21.47 8.08
N SER A 523 -12.90 -20.48 8.57
CA SER A 523 -13.39 -19.43 9.47
C SER A 523 -14.02 -18.24 8.75
N ASN A 524 -13.71 -18.06 7.46
CA ASN A 524 -14.19 -16.94 6.65
C ASN A 524 -14.81 -17.47 5.35
N PRO A 525 -16.00 -18.08 5.41
CA PRO A 525 -16.73 -18.43 4.20
C PRO A 525 -16.98 -17.15 3.39
N CYS A 526 -16.98 -17.23 2.05
CA CYS A 526 -16.94 -16.08 1.15
C CYS A 526 -15.68 -15.21 1.30
N ALA A 527 -14.54 -15.78 1.69
CA ALA A 527 -13.28 -15.05 1.82
C ALA A 527 -12.96 -14.28 0.52
N LYS A 528 -12.47 -13.04 0.70
CA LYS A 528 -12.10 -12.15 -0.41
C LYS A 528 -10.60 -11.92 -0.43
N PHE A 529 -9.99 -12.08 -1.61
CA PHE A 529 -8.55 -11.94 -1.79
C PHE A 529 -8.23 -10.88 -2.85
N GLU A 530 -7.07 -10.27 -2.69
CA GLU A 530 -6.42 -9.49 -3.73
C GLU A 530 -5.17 -10.22 -4.23
N VAL A 531 -4.91 -10.10 -5.54
CA VAL A 531 -3.76 -10.68 -6.23
C VAL A 531 -2.88 -9.57 -6.77
N ILE A 532 -1.57 -9.73 -6.64
CA ILE A 532 -0.58 -8.88 -7.29
C ILE A 532 0.09 -9.70 -8.37
N PHE A 533 -0.08 -9.30 -9.64
CA PHE A 533 0.65 -9.87 -10.78
C PHE A 533 1.94 -9.08 -11.05
N VAL A 534 3.03 -9.80 -11.44
CA VAL A 534 4.33 -9.19 -11.79
C VAL A 534 4.86 -9.70 -13.11
#